data_36ca4b7735b57a8c3c2b55849697ffa5
#
_entry.id   36ca4b7735b57a8c3c2b55849697ffa5
#
_cell.length_a   1.000
_cell.length_b   1.000
_cell.length_c   1.000
_cell.angle_alpha   90.00
_cell.angle_beta   90.00
_cell.angle_gamma   90.00
#
_symmetry.space_group_name_H-M   'P 1'
#
loop_
_entity.id
_entity.type
_entity.pdbx_description
1 polymer ?
#
loop_
_entity_poly.entity_id
_entity_poly.type
_entity_poly.pdbx_seq_one_letter_code
_entity_poly.pdbx_strand_id
1 'polypeptide(L)'
;MEAMSHWDRLQPSTRAKLTTLFQRPSNQRSYTSPTGHFMIHYDLTGSDAVDTSDSNGDGIPDYVELVAESFDHARDREVNELGYLPPPDDGDGVYDIHIQQLGLQGVYGLAWSDQSQITSDSYIQIDNNFTDNIYATRGSDGVQVTAAHEYFHAIQFAYFTPFSAAWWQELTATWMEDVIYDDINDYYQYQMFFFQDPETSLDDSPFKGLQPFAASVFAHHLEQVYGRDLIRATWESLGTREPSVYDITDIEVALPGGFSSVLPRFAVWNYLTGTRHVGSYYEEGAQYTEINPRQITVTPGVMTSGSARIDHLASTYLSVNTRSLSGGLRVSLSLESGSTYEVVMMLMKNGVPEVVSWAGTETTIANVSRYDEVVVIPVSTSTSGDRFDIGYSVTNATSVATTSDLVGDFDRDGSVAFSDFLSFAESFGKLATDAGHVRQHDLNADGDIGFGDFLIFAGHFGESR
;
A
#
# COMPACT_ATOMS: atom_id res chain seq x y z
N MET A 1 3.45 -19.59 -11.02
CA MET A 1 4.49 -19.10 -10.10
C MET A 1 4.79 -20.08 -8.96
N GLU A 2 3.85 -20.53 -8.14
CA GLU A 2 4.08 -21.56 -7.11
C GLU A 2 4.79 -22.83 -7.65
N ALA A 3 4.50 -23.21 -8.89
CA ALA A 3 5.18 -24.34 -9.55
C ALA A 3 6.69 -24.12 -9.74
N MET A 4 7.15 -22.87 -9.88
CA MET A 4 8.57 -22.55 -10.04
C MET A 4 9.34 -22.65 -8.72
N SER A 5 8.74 -22.18 -7.62
CA SER A 5 9.35 -22.31 -6.28
C SER A 5 9.50 -23.77 -5.82
N HIS A 6 8.78 -24.69 -6.45
CA HIS A 6 8.82 -26.13 -6.16
C HIS A 6 9.21 -26.99 -7.36
N TRP A 7 9.89 -26.39 -8.35
CA TRP A 7 10.25 -27.03 -9.61
C TRP A 7 10.85 -28.43 -9.44
N ASP A 8 11.80 -28.57 -8.54
CA ASP A 8 12.50 -29.84 -8.29
C ASP A 8 11.61 -30.92 -7.67
N ARG A 9 10.48 -30.55 -7.08
CA ARG A 9 9.50 -31.46 -6.47
C ARG A 9 8.41 -31.91 -7.45
N LEU A 10 8.31 -31.28 -8.63
CA LEU A 10 7.30 -31.60 -9.63
C LEU A 10 7.63 -32.91 -10.35
N GLN A 11 6.59 -33.64 -10.74
CA GLN A 11 6.72 -34.83 -11.60
C GLN A 11 7.31 -34.44 -12.96
N PRO A 12 8.13 -35.31 -13.60
CA PRO A 12 8.73 -34.98 -14.90
C PRO A 12 7.73 -34.61 -15.99
N SER A 13 6.54 -35.23 -16.00
CA SER A 13 5.46 -34.89 -16.94
C SER A 13 4.84 -33.51 -16.68
N THR A 14 4.77 -33.08 -15.44
CA THR A 14 4.30 -31.75 -15.05
C THR A 14 5.35 -30.71 -15.43
N ARG A 15 6.63 -30.97 -15.13
CA ARG A 15 7.74 -30.10 -15.56
C ARG A 15 7.75 -29.92 -17.08
N ALA A 16 7.63 -31.00 -17.87
CA ALA A 16 7.60 -30.89 -19.32
C ALA A 16 6.46 -30.02 -19.85
N LYS A 17 5.26 -30.11 -19.24
CA LYS A 17 4.13 -29.24 -19.60
C LYS A 17 4.41 -27.78 -19.21
N LEU A 18 4.92 -27.54 -18.02
CA LEU A 18 5.26 -26.20 -17.54
C LEU A 18 6.41 -25.60 -18.36
N THR A 19 7.43 -26.38 -18.74
CA THR A 19 8.50 -25.89 -19.63
C THR A 19 7.93 -25.37 -20.94
N THR A 20 6.88 -26.01 -21.50
CA THR A 20 6.23 -25.52 -22.72
C THR A 20 5.45 -24.22 -22.49
N LEU A 21 4.84 -24.08 -21.32
CA LEU A 21 4.13 -22.85 -20.94
C LEU A 21 5.06 -21.66 -20.65
N PHE A 22 6.29 -21.95 -20.22
CA PHE A 22 7.30 -20.94 -19.89
C PHE A 22 8.26 -20.64 -21.05
N GLN A 23 8.06 -21.25 -22.23
CA GLN A 23 8.84 -20.89 -23.42
C GLN A 23 8.35 -19.54 -23.96
N ARG A 24 9.32 -18.67 -24.31
CA ARG A 24 9.02 -17.41 -25.02
C ARG A 24 8.13 -17.73 -26.22
N PRO A 25 6.96 -17.08 -26.37
CA PRO A 25 6.05 -17.34 -27.48
C PRO A 25 6.70 -17.09 -28.84
N SER A 26 6.16 -17.72 -29.87
CA SER A 26 6.58 -17.52 -31.25
C SER A 26 5.39 -17.04 -32.06
N ASN A 27 5.38 -15.77 -32.41
CA ASN A 27 4.31 -15.12 -33.16
C ASN A 27 4.63 -15.05 -34.66
N GLN A 28 3.58 -14.81 -35.49
CA GLN A 28 3.66 -14.77 -36.95
C GLN A 28 4.33 -13.50 -37.48
N ARG A 29 4.20 -12.39 -36.74
CA ARG A 29 4.61 -11.05 -37.13
C ARG A 29 5.21 -10.29 -35.94
N SER A 30 5.93 -9.22 -36.29
CA SER A 30 6.42 -8.26 -35.32
C SER A 30 6.29 -6.82 -35.84
N TYR A 31 6.19 -5.88 -34.92
CA TYR A 31 6.16 -4.45 -35.16
C TYR A 31 7.07 -3.74 -34.16
N THR A 32 7.96 -2.87 -34.64
CA THR A 32 8.81 -2.07 -33.76
C THR A 32 8.01 -0.83 -33.31
N SER A 33 7.99 -0.56 -32.01
CA SER A 33 7.29 0.61 -31.46
C SER A 33 7.80 1.94 -32.05
N PRO A 34 7.02 3.00 -32.03
CA PRO A 34 7.42 4.31 -32.56
C PRO A 34 8.74 4.85 -32.01
N THR A 35 9.05 4.59 -30.73
CA THR A 35 10.32 5.01 -30.12
C THR A 35 11.48 4.04 -30.40
N GLY A 36 11.21 2.86 -30.92
CA GLY A 36 12.20 1.83 -31.20
C GLY A 36 12.65 1.01 -30.00
N HIS A 37 12.02 1.20 -28.83
CA HIS A 37 12.41 0.47 -27.61
C HIS A 37 11.76 -0.89 -27.46
N PHE A 38 10.63 -1.14 -28.16
CA PHE A 38 9.86 -2.37 -28.05
C PHE A 38 9.68 -3.08 -29.37
N MET A 39 9.73 -4.41 -29.33
CA MET A 39 9.31 -5.30 -30.42
C MET A 39 8.00 -5.97 -30.02
N ILE A 40 6.90 -5.61 -30.69
CA ILE A 40 5.57 -6.16 -30.44
C ILE A 40 5.36 -7.36 -31.36
N HIS A 41 5.29 -8.55 -30.79
CA HIS A 41 5.04 -9.81 -31.49
C HIS A 41 3.55 -10.15 -31.44
N TYR A 42 2.95 -10.45 -32.59
CA TYR A 42 1.52 -10.69 -32.69
C TYR A 42 1.14 -11.69 -33.79
N ASP A 43 -0.08 -12.21 -33.69
CA ASP A 43 -0.66 -13.13 -34.64
C ASP A 43 -1.89 -12.53 -35.34
N LEU A 44 -2.06 -12.84 -36.60
CA LEU A 44 -3.27 -12.45 -37.38
C LEU A 44 -4.28 -13.59 -37.52
N THR A 45 -3.89 -14.81 -37.10
CA THR A 45 -4.74 -16.01 -37.17
C THR A 45 -4.47 -16.92 -36.01
N GLY A 46 -5.47 -17.69 -35.57
CA GLY A 46 -5.33 -18.60 -34.43
C GLY A 46 -5.98 -18.06 -33.17
N SER A 47 -5.68 -18.68 -32.02
CA SER A 47 -6.21 -18.27 -30.71
C SER A 47 -5.68 -16.92 -30.26
N ASP A 48 -4.45 -16.63 -30.58
CA ASP A 48 -3.71 -15.46 -30.14
C ASP A 48 -3.86 -14.26 -31.12
N ALA A 49 -4.68 -14.43 -32.15
CA ALA A 49 -4.90 -13.41 -33.18
C ALA A 49 -5.47 -12.12 -32.56
N VAL A 50 -4.91 -10.99 -32.98
CA VAL A 50 -5.46 -9.66 -32.71
C VAL A 50 -6.58 -9.29 -33.68
N ASP A 51 -7.40 -8.27 -33.34
CA ASP A 51 -8.26 -7.62 -34.28
C ASP A 51 -7.42 -7.01 -35.41
N THR A 52 -7.85 -7.19 -36.67
CA THR A 52 -7.13 -6.74 -37.87
C THR A 52 -7.60 -5.39 -38.37
N SER A 53 -8.38 -4.64 -37.59
CA SER A 53 -8.77 -3.26 -37.93
C SER A 53 -7.50 -2.41 -38.06
N ASP A 54 -7.44 -1.63 -39.14
CA ASP A 54 -6.32 -0.78 -39.52
C ASP A 54 -6.92 0.53 -40.05
N SER A 55 -7.12 1.49 -39.13
CA SER A 55 -7.85 2.73 -39.38
C SER A 55 -7.02 3.74 -40.17
N ASN A 56 -5.70 3.70 -40.02
CA ASN A 56 -4.76 4.61 -40.70
C ASN A 56 -4.29 4.06 -42.07
N GLY A 57 -4.46 2.74 -42.32
CA GLY A 57 -4.17 2.07 -43.59
C GLY A 57 -2.67 1.81 -43.81
N ASP A 58 -1.86 1.71 -42.77
CA ASP A 58 -0.41 1.50 -42.87
C ASP A 58 0.00 0.01 -42.86
N GLY A 59 -0.95 -0.90 -42.63
CA GLY A 59 -0.75 -2.33 -42.63
C GLY A 59 -0.44 -2.93 -41.25
N ILE A 60 -0.49 -2.13 -40.17
CA ILE A 60 -0.37 -2.55 -38.79
C ILE A 60 -1.78 -2.49 -38.15
N PRO A 61 -2.21 -3.53 -37.43
CA PRO A 61 -3.49 -3.48 -36.71
C PRO A 61 -3.50 -2.37 -35.62
N ASP A 62 -4.60 -1.62 -35.53
CA ASP A 62 -4.80 -0.55 -34.50
C ASP A 62 -4.51 -1.04 -33.09
N TYR A 63 -4.82 -2.30 -32.77
CA TYR A 63 -4.55 -2.89 -31.45
C TYR A 63 -3.05 -3.05 -31.19
N VAL A 64 -2.27 -3.41 -32.19
CA VAL A 64 -0.80 -3.55 -32.08
C VAL A 64 -0.15 -2.19 -31.86
N GLU A 65 -0.64 -1.17 -32.55
CA GLU A 65 -0.19 0.21 -32.36
C GLU A 65 -0.52 0.70 -30.94
N LEU A 66 -1.76 0.46 -30.45
CA LEU A 66 -2.16 0.80 -29.08
C LEU A 66 -1.24 0.15 -28.01
N VAL A 67 -0.91 -1.12 -28.16
CA VAL A 67 0.03 -1.82 -27.28
C VAL A 67 1.40 -1.15 -27.33
N ALA A 68 1.93 -0.89 -28.53
CA ALA A 68 3.24 -0.26 -28.72
C ALA A 68 3.31 1.14 -28.09
N GLU A 69 2.29 1.97 -28.29
CA GLU A 69 2.19 3.31 -27.73
C GLU A 69 2.06 3.28 -26.21
N SER A 70 1.31 2.32 -25.65
CA SER A 70 1.13 2.18 -24.21
C SER A 70 2.45 1.81 -23.51
N PHE A 71 3.23 0.91 -24.08
CA PHE A 71 4.56 0.56 -23.53
C PHE A 71 5.59 1.68 -23.72
N ASP A 72 5.57 2.37 -24.86
CA ASP A 72 6.42 3.55 -25.07
C ASP A 72 6.12 4.65 -24.03
N HIS A 73 4.83 4.87 -23.73
CA HIS A 73 4.40 5.82 -22.71
C HIS A 73 4.83 5.37 -21.30
N ALA A 74 4.57 4.12 -20.92
CA ALA A 74 5.00 3.57 -19.64
C ALA A 74 6.51 3.75 -19.44
N ARG A 75 7.31 3.39 -20.45
CA ARG A 75 8.77 3.57 -20.41
C ARG A 75 9.19 5.03 -20.23
N ASP A 76 8.57 5.94 -20.96
CA ASP A 76 8.91 7.37 -20.86
C ASP A 76 8.66 7.89 -19.45
N ARG A 77 7.50 7.54 -18.88
CA ARG A 77 7.14 7.92 -17.52
C ARG A 77 8.04 7.27 -16.47
N GLU A 78 8.19 5.95 -16.51
CA GLU A 78 8.85 5.18 -15.44
C GLU A 78 10.37 5.35 -15.47
N VAL A 79 11.00 5.34 -16.66
CA VAL A 79 12.45 5.43 -16.78
C VAL A 79 12.91 6.89 -16.89
N ASN A 80 12.33 7.69 -17.81
CA ASN A 80 12.84 9.01 -18.09
C ASN A 80 12.36 10.05 -17.07
N GLU A 81 11.11 9.99 -16.62
CA GLU A 81 10.57 10.96 -15.68
C GLU A 81 10.75 10.54 -14.21
N LEU A 82 10.43 9.29 -13.86
CA LEU A 82 10.53 8.79 -12.48
C LEU A 82 11.94 8.30 -12.13
N GLY A 83 12.82 8.09 -13.13
CA GLY A 83 14.24 7.82 -12.94
C GLY A 83 14.56 6.40 -12.47
N TYR A 84 13.69 5.42 -12.73
CA TYR A 84 14.01 4.01 -12.52
C TYR A 84 15.05 3.52 -13.53
N LEU A 85 15.81 2.48 -13.17
CA LEU A 85 16.70 1.81 -14.11
C LEU A 85 15.89 1.16 -15.23
N PRO A 86 16.33 1.21 -16.49
CA PRO A 86 15.67 0.44 -17.53
C PRO A 86 15.80 -1.06 -17.26
N PRO A 87 14.86 -1.90 -17.77
CA PRO A 87 14.99 -3.34 -17.71
C PRO A 87 16.34 -3.83 -18.28
N PRO A 88 16.91 -4.93 -17.75
CA PRO A 88 18.08 -5.56 -18.33
C PRO A 88 17.82 -5.99 -19.78
N ASP A 89 18.79 -5.73 -20.66
CA ASP A 89 18.76 -6.06 -22.08
C ASP A 89 19.19 -7.52 -22.31
N ASP A 90 18.50 -8.27 -23.15
CA ASP A 90 18.85 -9.63 -23.56
C ASP A 90 19.92 -9.67 -24.67
N GLY A 91 20.40 -8.50 -25.12
CA GLY A 91 21.55 -8.32 -25.99
C GLY A 91 21.25 -7.83 -27.40
N ASP A 92 19.99 -7.55 -27.74
CA ASP A 92 19.59 -7.01 -29.06
C ASP A 92 19.13 -5.53 -29.01
N GLY A 93 19.01 -4.97 -27.81
CA GLY A 93 18.71 -3.55 -27.59
C GLY A 93 17.23 -3.19 -27.71
N VAL A 94 16.32 -4.18 -27.81
CA VAL A 94 14.88 -4.01 -27.94
C VAL A 94 14.17 -4.93 -26.96
N TYR A 95 13.14 -4.44 -26.28
CA TYR A 95 12.39 -5.24 -25.31
C TYR A 95 11.19 -5.94 -25.96
N ASP A 96 11.06 -7.26 -25.76
CA ASP A 96 10.04 -8.09 -26.40
C ASP A 96 8.69 -8.09 -25.66
N ILE A 97 7.63 -7.76 -26.39
CA ILE A 97 6.24 -7.86 -25.93
C ILE A 97 5.50 -8.85 -26.85
N HIS A 98 4.92 -9.89 -26.26
CA HIS A 98 4.15 -10.91 -26.97
C HIS A 98 2.65 -10.78 -26.71
N ILE A 99 1.87 -10.52 -27.72
CA ILE A 99 0.40 -10.50 -27.63
C ILE A 99 -0.12 -11.94 -27.67
N GLN A 100 -0.86 -12.35 -26.65
CA GLN A 100 -1.35 -13.72 -26.45
C GLN A 100 -2.81 -13.70 -25.92
N GLN A 101 -3.57 -14.77 -26.13
CA GLN A 101 -4.89 -14.91 -25.51
C GLN A 101 -4.74 -15.30 -24.03
N LEU A 102 -4.85 -14.33 -23.14
CA LEU A 102 -4.74 -14.50 -21.68
C LEU A 102 -6.11 -14.46 -20.97
N GLY A 103 -7.13 -13.92 -21.59
CA GLY A 103 -8.47 -13.77 -21.02
C GLY A 103 -9.10 -15.07 -20.53
N LEU A 104 -8.77 -16.21 -21.16
CA LEU A 104 -9.23 -17.52 -20.70
C LEU A 104 -8.66 -17.93 -19.34
N GLN A 105 -7.52 -17.38 -18.95
CA GLN A 105 -6.89 -17.60 -17.66
C GLN A 105 -7.23 -16.50 -16.63
N GLY A 106 -7.88 -15.44 -17.06
CA GLY A 106 -8.22 -14.28 -16.22
C GLY A 106 -6.99 -13.44 -15.87
N VAL A 107 -6.00 -13.41 -16.76
CA VAL A 107 -4.74 -12.69 -16.59
C VAL A 107 -4.68 -11.56 -17.59
N TYR A 108 -4.30 -10.36 -17.14
CA TYR A 108 -4.13 -9.16 -17.96
C TYR A 108 -2.81 -9.20 -18.76
N GLY A 109 -1.73 -9.51 -18.05
CA GLY A 109 -0.37 -9.62 -18.57
C GLY A 109 0.50 -10.51 -17.69
N LEU A 110 1.74 -10.74 -18.11
CA LEU A 110 2.75 -11.50 -17.38
C LEU A 110 4.15 -11.04 -17.80
N ALA A 111 4.98 -10.64 -16.86
CA ALA A 111 6.41 -10.43 -17.07
C ALA A 111 7.20 -11.69 -16.68
N TRP A 112 8.04 -12.19 -17.57
CA TRP A 112 8.79 -13.42 -17.41
C TRP A 112 10.29 -13.15 -17.31
N SER A 113 10.93 -13.67 -16.24
CA SER A 113 12.36 -13.53 -15.98
C SER A 113 12.96 -14.80 -15.40
N ASP A 114 14.29 -14.91 -15.37
CA ASP A 114 14.98 -15.97 -14.65
C ASP A 114 15.08 -15.66 -13.16
N GLN A 115 14.15 -16.22 -12.40
CA GLN A 115 14.04 -16.04 -10.96
C GLN A 115 15.23 -16.60 -10.14
N SER A 116 16.15 -17.31 -10.78
CA SER A 116 17.39 -17.78 -10.14
C SER A 116 18.48 -16.71 -10.08
N GLN A 117 18.30 -15.62 -10.81
CA GLN A 117 19.21 -14.48 -10.87
C GLN A 117 18.68 -13.34 -9.98
N ILE A 118 19.58 -12.46 -9.53
CA ILE A 118 19.20 -11.24 -8.80
C ILE A 118 18.62 -10.21 -9.74
N THR A 119 19.27 -10.04 -10.90
CA THR A 119 18.77 -9.24 -12.01
C THR A 119 18.71 -10.13 -13.25
N SER A 120 17.71 -9.98 -14.07
CA SER A 120 17.52 -10.79 -15.27
C SER A 120 16.89 -9.97 -16.38
N ASP A 121 17.26 -10.28 -17.62
CA ASP A 121 16.45 -9.97 -18.78
C ASP A 121 15.08 -10.64 -18.66
N SER A 122 14.13 -10.12 -19.39
CA SER A 122 12.74 -10.56 -19.32
C SER A 122 12.01 -10.29 -20.63
N TYR A 123 10.80 -10.81 -20.74
CA TYR A 123 9.85 -10.44 -21.77
C TYR A 123 8.43 -10.37 -21.18
N ILE A 124 7.53 -9.68 -21.85
CA ILE A 124 6.14 -9.51 -21.40
C ILE A 124 5.18 -10.23 -22.36
N GLN A 125 4.15 -10.83 -21.77
CA GLN A 125 2.95 -11.25 -22.46
C GLN A 125 1.80 -10.33 -22.06
N ILE A 126 0.98 -9.91 -23.03
CA ILE A 126 -0.23 -9.09 -22.81
C ILE A 126 -1.41 -9.70 -23.55
N ASP A 127 -2.63 -9.56 -23.01
CA ASP A 127 -3.83 -10.10 -23.65
C ASP A 127 -4.04 -9.53 -25.04
N ASN A 128 -4.72 -10.29 -25.93
CA ASN A 128 -4.87 -9.96 -27.33
C ASN A 128 -6.08 -9.06 -27.66
N ASN A 129 -6.92 -8.71 -26.69
CA ASN A 129 -8.13 -7.93 -26.99
C ASN A 129 -8.75 -7.15 -25.80
N PHE A 130 -8.56 -7.54 -24.55
CA PHE A 130 -9.19 -6.96 -23.35
C PHE A 130 -10.71 -6.82 -23.42
N THR A 131 -11.39 -7.71 -24.13
CA THR A 131 -12.85 -7.67 -24.30
C THR A 131 -13.59 -8.66 -23.42
N ASP A 132 -12.90 -9.63 -22.83
CA ASP A 132 -13.48 -10.67 -22.00
C ASP A 132 -14.10 -10.10 -20.71
N ASN A 133 -15.25 -10.68 -20.31
CA ASN A 133 -15.97 -10.24 -19.11
C ASN A 133 -15.25 -10.55 -17.80
N ILE A 134 -14.13 -11.25 -17.86
CA ILE A 134 -13.27 -11.51 -16.70
C ILE A 134 -12.54 -10.25 -16.24
N TYR A 135 -12.23 -9.35 -17.15
CA TYR A 135 -11.53 -8.11 -16.86
C TYR A 135 -12.47 -7.06 -16.28
N ALA A 136 -12.07 -6.41 -15.18
CA ALA A 136 -12.77 -5.26 -14.64
C ALA A 136 -12.53 -4.03 -15.52
N THR A 137 -11.26 -3.77 -15.89
CA THR A 137 -10.85 -2.72 -16.82
C THR A 137 -10.60 -3.33 -18.19
N ARG A 138 -11.12 -2.72 -19.23
CA ARG A 138 -11.21 -3.32 -20.58
C ARG A 138 -10.82 -2.34 -21.69
N GLY A 139 -10.64 -2.90 -22.91
CA GLY A 139 -10.32 -2.10 -24.09
C GLY A 139 -8.99 -1.39 -23.94
N SER A 140 -8.91 -0.13 -24.38
CA SER A 140 -7.71 0.69 -24.28
C SER A 140 -7.19 0.85 -22.85
N ASP A 141 -8.11 1.05 -21.91
CA ASP A 141 -7.76 1.26 -20.51
C ASP A 141 -7.10 0.00 -19.92
N GLY A 142 -7.61 -1.19 -20.28
CA GLY A 142 -6.99 -2.46 -19.89
C GLY A 142 -5.58 -2.63 -20.46
N VAL A 143 -5.36 -2.25 -21.73
CA VAL A 143 -4.01 -2.26 -22.33
C VAL A 143 -3.07 -1.31 -21.60
N GLN A 144 -3.53 -0.10 -21.28
CA GLN A 144 -2.74 0.96 -20.68
C GLN A 144 -2.27 0.60 -19.26
N VAL A 145 -3.20 0.20 -18.38
CA VAL A 145 -2.82 -0.18 -17.01
C VAL A 145 -1.93 -1.42 -17.00
N THR A 146 -2.19 -2.39 -17.87
CA THR A 146 -1.35 -3.59 -17.99
C THR A 146 0.05 -3.25 -18.50
N ALA A 147 0.17 -2.33 -19.47
CA ALA A 147 1.48 -1.89 -19.94
C ALA A 147 2.31 -1.25 -18.81
N ALA A 148 1.71 -0.39 -17.99
CA ALA A 148 2.37 0.20 -16.84
C ALA A 148 2.77 -0.88 -15.80
N HIS A 149 1.86 -1.78 -15.44
CA HIS A 149 2.10 -2.86 -14.49
C HIS A 149 3.24 -3.79 -14.90
N GLU A 150 3.11 -4.37 -16.09
CA GLU A 150 4.06 -5.41 -16.56
C GLU A 150 5.41 -4.80 -16.91
N TYR A 151 5.44 -3.57 -17.44
CA TYR A 151 6.71 -2.92 -17.69
C TYR A 151 7.41 -2.54 -16.39
N PHE A 152 6.65 -2.19 -15.35
CA PHE A 152 7.24 -1.98 -14.04
C PHE A 152 7.85 -3.27 -13.45
N HIS A 153 7.23 -4.43 -13.67
CA HIS A 153 7.88 -5.71 -13.33
C HIS A 153 9.21 -5.91 -14.06
N ALA A 154 9.27 -5.58 -15.35
CA ALA A 154 10.53 -5.63 -16.08
C ALA A 154 11.60 -4.71 -15.47
N ILE A 155 11.22 -3.51 -15.05
CA ILE A 155 12.07 -2.57 -14.32
C ILE A 155 12.52 -3.15 -12.96
N GLN A 156 11.61 -3.74 -12.19
CA GLN A 156 11.93 -4.37 -10.91
C GLN A 156 13.01 -5.45 -11.05
N PHE A 157 13.03 -6.16 -12.19
CA PHE A 157 14.04 -7.17 -12.51
C PHE A 157 15.44 -6.58 -12.76
N ALA A 158 15.57 -5.25 -12.90
CA ALA A 158 16.87 -4.58 -12.86
C ALA A 158 17.40 -4.39 -11.44
N TYR A 159 16.54 -4.52 -10.42
CA TYR A 159 16.89 -4.40 -9.01
C TYR A 159 16.87 -5.74 -8.27
N PHE A 160 15.74 -6.42 -8.31
CA PHE A 160 15.54 -7.65 -7.56
C PHE A 160 14.47 -8.56 -8.20
N THR A 161 14.88 -9.66 -8.80
CA THR A 161 14.04 -10.61 -9.52
C THR A 161 13.32 -11.64 -8.61
N PRO A 162 13.94 -12.15 -7.49
CA PRO A 162 13.39 -13.31 -6.78
C PRO A 162 11.98 -13.11 -6.21
N PHE A 163 11.14 -14.12 -6.32
CA PHE A 163 9.76 -14.15 -5.80
C PHE A 163 9.64 -14.01 -4.27
N SER A 164 10.75 -14.05 -3.55
CA SER A 164 10.71 -13.77 -2.11
C SER A 164 10.18 -12.37 -1.79
N ALA A 165 10.32 -11.40 -2.72
CA ALA A 165 9.77 -10.07 -2.61
C ALA A 165 8.48 -9.88 -3.44
N ALA A 166 7.81 -10.95 -3.86
CA ALA A 166 6.67 -10.88 -4.78
C ALA A 166 5.52 -9.99 -4.28
N TRP A 167 5.30 -9.92 -2.96
CA TRP A 167 4.31 -9.01 -2.39
C TRP A 167 4.63 -7.54 -2.71
N TRP A 168 5.92 -7.14 -2.64
CA TRP A 168 6.37 -5.79 -2.95
C TRP A 168 6.40 -5.54 -4.45
N GLN A 169 6.69 -6.59 -5.24
CA GLN A 169 6.63 -6.52 -6.70
C GLN A 169 5.20 -6.20 -7.15
N GLU A 170 4.21 -6.98 -6.74
CA GLU A 170 2.81 -6.77 -7.12
C GLU A 170 2.23 -5.48 -6.56
N LEU A 171 2.51 -5.17 -5.28
CA LEU A 171 2.03 -3.97 -4.61
C LEU A 171 2.47 -2.70 -5.35
N THR A 172 3.76 -2.64 -5.73
CA THR A 172 4.30 -1.44 -6.39
C THR A 172 4.02 -1.41 -7.89
N ALA A 173 3.81 -2.56 -8.55
CA ALA A 173 3.35 -2.60 -9.94
C ALA A 173 1.89 -2.12 -10.05
N THR A 174 1.02 -2.55 -9.14
CA THR A 174 -0.37 -2.07 -9.08
C THR A 174 -0.44 -0.57 -8.77
N TRP A 175 0.41 -0.07 -7.87
CA TRP A 175 0.52 1.37 -7.62
C TRP A 175 1.00 2.13 -8.88
N MET A 176 1.91 1.57 -9.67
CA MET A 176 2.43 2.20 -10.88
C MET A 176 1.36 2.40 -11.95
N GLU A 177 0.34 1.52 -12.01
CA GLU A 177 -0.79 1.67 -12.93
C GLU A 177 -1.44 3.06 -12.78
N ASP A 178 -1.74 3.45 -11.55
CA ASP A 178 -2.36 4.72 -11.20
C ASP A 178 -1.40 5.91 -11.39
N VAL A 179 -0.13 5.74 -11.04
CA VAL A 179 0.91 6.76 -11.25
C VAL A 179 1.05 7.17 -12.72
N ILE A 180 0.88 6.23 -13.64
CA ILE A 180 1.02 6.46 -15.08
C ILE A 180 -0.30 6.87 -15.72
N TYR A 181 -1.41 6.29 -15.27
CA TYR A 181 -2.76 6.49 -15.83
C TYR A 181 -3.78 6.83 -14.74
N ASP A 182 -3.58 7.97 -14.08
CA ASP A 182 -4.32 8.51 -12.94
C ASP A 182 -5.87 8.50 -13.11
N ASP A 183 -6.36 8.65 -14.33
CA ASP A 183 -7.80 8.59 -14.62
C ASP A 183 -8.35 7.13 -14.71
N ILE A 184 -7.46 6.09 -14.66
CA ILE A 184 -7.84 4.68 -14.80
C ILE A 184 -7.61 3.96 -13.46
N ASN A 185 -8.60 3.95 -12.63
CA ASN A 185 -8.54 3.43 -11.27
C ASN A 185 -8.75 1.90 -11.22
N ASP A 186 -7.96 1.10 -11.95
CA ASP A 186 -8.09 -0.36 -11.98
C ASP A 186 -7.90 -0.98 -10.60
N TYR A 187 -6.96 -0.46 -9.81
CA TYR A 187 -6.66 -0.96 -8.46
C TYR A 187 -7.84 -0.90 -7.49
N TYR A 188 -8.91 -0.13 -7.76
CA TYR A 188 -10.12 -0.10 -6.93
C TYR A 188 -10.79 -1.47 -6.81
N GLN A 189 -10.67 -2.33 -7.81
CA GLN A 189 -11.21 -3.68 -7.74
C GLN A 189 -10.53 -4.55 -6.68
N TYR A 190 -9.28 -4.26 -6.33
CA TYR A 190 -8.48 -5.03 -5.37
C TYR A 190 -8.54 -4.48 -3.95
N GLN A 191 -8.55 -3.16 -3.77
CA GLN A 191 -8.39 -2.49 -2.47
C GLN A 191 -9.36 -2.98 -1.40
N MET A 192 -10.56 -3.42 -1.79
CA MET A 192 -11.57 -3.94 -0.85
C MET A 192 -11.05 -5.13 -0.04
N PHE A 193 -10.18 -5.96 -0.59
CA PHE A 193 -9.64 -7.13 0.11
C PHE A 193 -8.73 -6.71 1.27
N PHE A 194 -7.95 -5.64 1.10
CA PHE A 194 -7.15 -5.06 2.16
C PHE A 194 -8.01 -4.43 3.27
N PHE A 195 -8.97 -3.56 2.90
CA PHE A 195 -9.79 -2.84 3.87
C PHE A 195 -10.78 -3.76 4.63
N GLN A 196 -11.18 -4.89 4.06
CA GLN A 196 -12.05 -5.87 4.73
C GLN A 196 -11.30 -6.74 5.73
N ASP A 197 -10.00 -6.96 5.55
CA ASP A 197 -9.17 -7.80 6.42
C ASP A 197 -7.83 -7.12 6.78
N PRO A 198 -7.87 -5.98 7.51
CA PRO A 198 -6.68 -5.22 7.89
C PRO A 198 -5.83 -5.96 8.95
N GLU A 199 -6.31 -7.09 9.45
CA GLU A 199 -5.65 -7.97 10.42
C GLU A 199 -4.66 -8.94 9.74
N THR A 200 -4.69 -9.04 8.39
CA THR A 200 -3.75 -9.81 7.57
C THR A 200 -2.47 -8.98 7.28
N SER A 201 -1.32 -9.65 7.22
CA SER A 201 -0.03 -8.99 6.97
C SER A 201 0.05 -8.32 5.59
N LEU A 202 0.78 -7.20 5.50
CA LEU A 202 1.03 -6.50 4.24
C LEU A 202 1.78 -7.37 3.23
N ASP A 203 2.71 -8.19 3.71
CA ASP A 203 3.58 -9.04 2.89
C ASP A 203 3.02 -10.44 2.63
N ASP A 204 1.69 -10.60 2.77
CA ASP A 204 1.07 -11.89 2.46
C ASP A 204 1.33 -12.29 0.99
N SER A 205 1.49 -13.58 0.79
CA SER A 205 1.92 -14.10 -0.49
C SER A 205 0.88 -13.91 -1.60
N PRO A 206 1.26 -13.43 -2.80
CA PRO A 206 0.36 -13.34 -3.95
C PRO A 206 -0.20 -14.71 -4.37
N PHE A 207 0.43 -15.81 -3.95
CA PHE A 207 -0.07 -17.15 -4.18
C PHE A 207 -1.27 -17.54 -3.31
N LYS A 208 -1.60 -16.74 -2.31
CA LYS A 208 -2.76 -16.94 -1.44
C LYS A 208 -3.99 -16.13 -1.87
N GLY A 209 -3.83 -15.14 -2.76
CA GLY A 209 -4.95 -14.33 -3.22
C GLY A 209 -4.54 -12.96 -3.77
N LEU A 210 -5.47 -12.01 -3.71
CA LEU A 210 -5.31 -10.66 -4.28
C LEU A 210 -4.76 -9.63 -3.27
N GLN A 211 -4.33 -10.07 -2.08
CA GLN A 211 -3.85 -9.18 -1.02
C GLN A 211 -2.69 -8.28 -1.45
N PRO A 212 -1.65 -8.75 -2.17
CA PRO A 212 -0.56 -7.87 -2.60
C PRO A 212 -1.01 -6.74 -3.54
N PHE A 213 -1.94 -7.03 -4.46
CA PHE A 213 -2.55 -6.01 -5.32
C PHE A 213 -3.38 -5.02 -4.48
N ALA A 214 -4.15 -5.55 -3.53
CA ALA A 214 -4.97 -4.74 -2.62
C ALA A 214 -4.11 -3.86 -1.69
N ALA A 215 -2.92 -4.34 -1.31
CA ALA A 215 -1.97 -3.62 -0.47
C ALA A 215 -1.28 -2.44 -1.19
N SER A 216 -1.54 -2.22 -2.49
CA SER A 216 -1.06 -1.04 -3.24
C SER A 216 -1.40 0.29 -2.57
N VAL A 217 -2.48 0.33 -1.77
CA VAL A 217 -2.82 1.48 -0.92
C VAL A 217 -1.70 1.88 0.05
N PHE A 218 -0.78 0.96 0.38
CA PHE A 218 0.40 1.31 1.17
C PHE A 218 1.40 2.13 0.36
N ALA A 219 1.60 1.81 -0.92
CA ALA A 219 2.45 2.62 -1.80
C ALA A 219 1.83 4.01 -2.06
N HIS A 220 0.51 4.11 -2.23
CA HIS A 220 -0.19 5.40 -2.31
C HIS A 220 0.02 6.24 -1.03
N HIS A 221 -0.07 5.61 0.14
CA HIS A 221 0.23 6.29 1.40
C HIS A 221 1.68 6.78 1.46
N LEU A 222 2.65 5.93 1.09
CA LEU A 222 4.07 6.31 1.09
C LEU A 222 4.34 7.46 0.12
N GLU A 223 3.76 7.41 -1.08
CA GLU A 223 3.87 8.47 -2.07
C GLU A 223 3.32 9.80 -1.55
N GLN A 224 2.07 9.80 -1.06
CA GLN A 224 1.37 11.03 -0.69
C GLN A 224 1.95 11.67 0.57
N VAL A 225 2.57 10.88 1.47
CA VAL A 225 3.20 11.39 2.70
C VAL A 225 4.67 11.72 2.51
N TYR A 226 5.40 10.92 1.74
CA TYR A 226 6.87 11.00 1.70
C TYR A 226 7.43 11.26 0.29
N GLY A 227 6.57 11.22 -0.73
CA GLY A 227 6.96 11.40 -2.13
C GLY A 227 7.32 10.10 -2.85
N ARG A 228 7.17 10.10 -4.18
CA ARG A 228 7.39 8.93 -5.08
C ARG A 228 8.80 8.36 -5.00
N ASP A 229 9.80 9.22 -4.79
CA ASP A 229 11.20 8.80 -4.71
C ASP A 229 11.45 7.79 -3.58
N LEU A 230 10.60 7.76 -2.55
CA LEU A 230 10.72 6.78 -1.47
C LEU A 230 10.53 5.35 -1.99
N ILE A 231 9.56 5.12 -2.89
CA ILE A 231 9.32 3.78 -3.46
C ILE A 231 10.51 3.33 -4.30
N ARG A 232 11.09 4.25 -5.12
CA ARG A 232 12.33 3.95 -5.84
C ARG A 232 13.48 3.62 -4.89
N ALA A 233 13.64 4.36 -3.79
CA ALA A 233 14.68 4.09 -2.80
C ALA A 233 14.56 2.69 -2.16
N THR A 234 13.35 2.15 -1.99
CA THR A 234 13.18 0.75 -1.53
C THR A 234 13.71 -0.25 -2.55
N TRP A 235 13.47 -0.03 -3.85
CA TRP A 235 14.01 -0.85 -4.93
C TRP A 235 15.53 -0.76 -5.03
N GLU A 236 16.09 0.45 -4.90
CA GLU A 236 17.54 0.67 -4.83
C GLU A 236 18.16 -0.07 -3.62
N SER A 237 17.48 -0.06 -2.47
CA SER A 237 17.91 -0.81 -1.28
C SER A 237 17.95 -2.32 -1.54
N LEU A 238 16.88 -2.88 -2.14
CA LEU A 238 16.84 -4.30 -2.54
C LEU A 238 17.96 -4.65 -3.51
N GLY A 239 18.23 -3.81 -4.51
CA GLY A 239 19.27 -4.01 -5.53
C GLY A 239 20.71 -4.02 -5.01
N THR A 240 20.97 -3.61 -3.77
CA THR A 240 22.30 -3.64 -3.14
C THR A 240 22.63 -4.98 -2.48
N ARG A 241 21.69 -5.93 -2.46
CA ARG A 241 21.83 -7.18 -1.70
C ARG A 241 22.56 -8.26 -2.46
N GLU A 242 23.28 -9.10 -1.69
CA GLU A 242 23.82 -10.36 -2.20
C GLU A 242 22.67 -11.35 -2.52
N PRO A 243 22.85 -12.24 -3.51
CA PRO A 243 21.79 -12.94 -4.23
C PRO A 243 20.83 -13.82 -3.44
N SER A 244 21.05 -14.11 -2.19
CA SER A 244 20.38 -15.28 -1.61
C SER A 244 19.44 -15.01 -0.43
N VAL A 245 19.36 -13.80 0.09
CA VAL A 245 18.58 -13.55 1.32
C VAL A 245 17.84 -12.24 1.22
N TYR A 246 16.61 -12.27 0.67
CA TYR A 246 15.63 -11.24 0.90
C TYR A 246 15.21 -11.30 2.36
N ASP A 247 15.23 -10.14 3.00
CA ASP A 247 14.59 -9.91 4.28
C ASP A 247 13.71 -8.66 4.14
N ILE A 248 12.52 -8.66 4.69
CA ILE A 248 11.59 -7.53 4.66
C ILE A 248 12.20 -6.25 5.26
N THR A 249 13.20 -6.39 6.14
CA THR A 249 14.00 -5.28 6.66
C THR A 249 14.78 -4.55 5.59
N ASP A 250 14.96 -5.11 4.40
CA ASP A 250 15.60 -4.46 3.27
C ASP A 250 14.74 -3.31 2.71
N ILE A 251 13.42 -3.48 2.78
CA ILE A 251 12.45 -2.41 2.50
C ILE A 251 12.41 -1.44 3.70
N GLU A 252 12.35 -1.96 4.92
CA GLU A 252 12.25 -1.16 6.14
C GLU A 252 13.35 -0.10 6.26
N VAL A 253 14.60 -0.43 5.90
CA VAL A 253 15.74 0.51 6.04
C VAL A 253 15.60 1.75 5.14
N ALA A 254 14.83 1.68 4.06
CA ALA A 254 14.56 2.82 3.20
C ALA A 254 13.39 3.68 3.73
N LEU A 255 12.55 3.13 4.62
CA LEU A 255 11.40 3.85 5.16
C LEU A 255 11.83 4.85 6.26
N PRO A 256 11.29 6.06 6.28
CA PRO A 256 11.57 7.07 7.30
C PRO A 256 11.19 6.60 8.71
N GLY A 257 12.18 6.20 9.51
CA GLY A 257 11.99 5.64 10.85
C GLY A 257 11.45 4.20 10.88
N GLY A 258 11.54 3.48 9.76
CA GLY A 258 11.11 2.08 9.65
C GLY A 258 9.60 1.87 9.75
N PHE A 259 9.18 0.62 9.81
CA PHE A 259 7.77 0.25 9.95
C PHE A 259 7.12 0.83 11.20
N SER A 260 7.86 0.96 12.29
CA SER A 260 7.35 1.55 13.54
C SER A 260 6.92 3.02 13.39
N SER A 261 7.45 3.71 12.40
CA SER A 261 7.08 5.10 12.10
C SER A 261 5.97 5.21 11.06
N VAL A 262 6.03 4.42 9.98
CA VAL A 262 5.11 4.59 8.85
C VAL A 262 3.78 3.87 9.05
N LEU A 263 3.77 2.66 9.63
CA LEU A 263 2.54 1.87 9.78
C LEU A 263 1.47 2.49 10.68
N PRO A 264 1.80 3.14 11.81
CA PRO A 264 0.77 3.81 12.61
C PRO A 264 0.04 4.92 11.85
N ARG A 265 0.77 5.71 11.05
CA ARG A 265 0.18 6.74 10.19
C ARG A 265 -0.67 6.12 9.09
N PHE A 266 -0.17 5.09 8.42
CA PHE A 266 -0.90 4.32 7.42
C PHE A 266 -2.22 3.78 7.99
N ALA A 267 -2.21 3.22 9.21
CA ALA A 267 -3.42 2.72 9.86
C ALA A 267 -4.45 3.83 10.14
N VAL A 268 -4.00 5.05 10.48
CA VAL A 268 -4.89 6.23 10.60
C VAL A 268 -5.54 6.56 9.26
N TRP A 269 -4.75 6.64 8.19
CA TRP A 269 -5.24 6.94 6.85
C TRP A 269 -6.28 5.94 6.38
N ASN A 270 -6.04 4.65 6.63
CA ASN A 270 -6.96 3.57 6.27
C ASN A 270 -8.32 3.64 6.97
N TYR A 271 -8.39 4.21 8.17
CA TYR A 271 -9.66 4.43 8.85
C TYR A 271 -10.47 5.57 8.22
N LEU A 272 -9.79 6.56 7.63
CA LEU A 272 -10.35 7.79 7.10
C LEU A 272 -10.63 7.68 5.60
N THR A 273 -11.39 6.66 5.20
CA THR A 273 -11.80 6.38 3.83
C THR A 273 -13.32 6.38 3.69
N GLY A 274 -13.83 6.37 2.46
CA GLY A 274 -15.27 6.34 2.17
C GLY A 274 -16.00 7.54 2.79
N THR A 275 -17.05 7.30 3.55
CA THR A 275 -17.84 8.36 4.20
C THR A 275 -17.11 9.05 5.36
N ARG A 276 -16.00 8.47 5.83
CA ARG A 276 -15.11 9.07 6.86
C ARG A 276 -13.97 9.87 6.25
N HIS A 277 -13.87 9.91 4.92
CA HIS A 277 -12.79 10.61 4.24
C HIS A 277 -12.73 12.09 4.60
N VAL A 278 -11.51 12.59 4.83
CA VAL A 278 -11.17 13.99 5.05
C VAL A 278 -10.05 14.35 4.06
N GLY A 279 -10.15 15.51 3.41
CA GLY A 279 -9.33 15.86 2.25
C GLY A 279 -7.81 16.04 2.47
N SER A 280 -7.31 15.84 3.70
CA SER A 280 -5.86 15.81 4.00
C SER A 280 -5.26 14.41 3.99
N TYR A 281 -6.07 13.39 3.68
CA TYR A 281 -5.64 11.99 3.60
C TYR A 281 -5.66 11.54 2.14
N TYR A 282 -5.76 10.24 1.86
CA TYR A 282 -5.71 9.74 0.47
C TYR A 282 -6.46 10.64 -0.51
N GLU A 283 -5.84 10.99 -1.62
CA GLU A 283 -6.44 11.85 -2.64
C GLU A 283 -7.79 11.30 -3.10
N GLU A 284 -7.86 10.01 -3.34
CA GLU A 284 -9.06 9.30 -3.77
C GLU A 284 -9.79 8.57 -2.63
N GLY A 285 -9.45 8.88 -1.39
CA GLY A 285 -9.95 8.19 -0.19
C GLY A 285 -11.47 8.14 -0.06
N ALA A 286 -12.19 9.06 -0.70
CA ALA A 286 -13.66 9.04 -0.74
C ALA A 286 -14.23 7.84 -1.52
N GLN A 287 -13.47 7.28 -2.46
CA GLN A 287 -13.84 6.12 -3.28
C GLN A 287 -13.38 4.80 -2.66
N TYR A 288 -12.50 4.85 -1.66
CA TYR A 288 -11.98 3.64 -1.03
C TYR A 288 -13.00 2.97 -0.12
N THR A 289 -12.86 1.65 0.01
CA THR A 289 -13.66 0.85 0.93
C THR A 289 -13.37 1.26 2.37
N GLU A 290 -14.40 1.32 3.20
CA GLU A 290 -14.26 1.60 4.63
C GLU A 290 -13.83 0.37 5.42
N ILE A 291 -12.89 0.53 6.34
CA ILE A 291 -12.64 -0.46 7.39
C ILE A 291 -13.89 -0.60 8.27
N ASN A 292 -14.27 -1.83 8.57
CA ASN A 292 -15.31 -2.14 9.53
C ASN A 292 -14.68 -2.40 10.92
N PRO A 293 -14.63 -1.40 11.81
CA PRO A 293 -13.97 -1.55 13.10
C PRO A 293 -14.75 -2.48 14.02
N ARG A 294 -14.04 -3.11 14.93
CA ARG A 294 -14.64 -3.89 16.03
C ARG A 294 -15.34 -2.93 17.00
N GLN A 295 -16.66 -2.89 16.95
CA GLN A 295 -17.47 -2.03 17.80
C GLN A 295 -17.49 -2.52 19.25
N ILE A 296 -17.08 -1.68 20.20
CA ILE A 296 -17.09 -1.96 21.63
C ILE A 296 -18.24 -1.20 22.28
N THR A 297 -19.23 -1.93 22.77
CA THR A 297 -20.33 -1.34 23.54
C THR A 297 -19.91 -1.15 24.99
N VAL A 298 -19.90 0.08 25.47
CA VAL A 298 -19.50 0.45 26.84
C VAL A 298 -20.74 0.84 27.64
N THR A 299 -20.90 0.18 28.80
CA THR A 299 -21.90 0.56 29.81
C THR A 299 -21.21 1.28 30.96
N PRO A 300 -21.64 2.49 31.36
CA PRO A 300 -21.00 3.23 32.46
C PRO A 300 -20.85 2.38 33.72
N GLY A 301 -19.65 2.36 34.29
CA GLY A 301 -19.29 1.60 35.50
C GLY A 301 -19.10 0.10 35.29
N VAL A 302 -19.25 -0.41 34.04
CA VAL A 302 -19.04 -1.82 33.74
C VAL A 302 -17.82 -1.97 32.81
N MET A 303 -16.91 -2.85 33.16
CA MET A 303 -15.77 -3.18 32.30
C MET A 303 -16.24 -4.10 31.16
N THR A 304 -15.96 -3.70 29.92
CA THR A 304 -16.10 -4.52 28.73
C THR A 304 -14.73 -5.01 28.30
N SER A 305 -14.57 -6.30 28.02
CA SER A 305 -13.31 -6.88 27.55
C SER A 305 -13.51 -7.78 26.34
N GLY A 306 -12.45 -7.98 25.57
CA GLY A 306 -12.44 -8.85 24.42
C GLY A 306 -11.01 -9.06 23.90
N SER A 307 -10.92 -9.69 22.72
CA SER A 307 -9.63 -9.89 22.04
C SER A 307 -9.79 -9.80 20.53
N ALA A 308 -8.68 -9.50 19.86
CA ALA A 308 -8.47 -9.57 18.42
C ALA A 308 -7.19 -10.36 18.13
N ARG A 309 -6.95 -10.71 16.88
CA ARG A 309 -5.69 -11.28 16.41
C ARG A 309 -5.24 -10.54 15.19
N ILE A 310 -3.97 -10.22 15.15
CA ILE A 310 -3.36 -9.56 13.99
C ILE A 310 -2.07 -10.29 13.60
N ASP A 311 -1.75 -10.27 12.33
CA ASP A 311 -0.48 -10.78 11.83
C ASP A 311 0.61 -9.70 11.98
N HIS A 312 1.85 -10.01 11.61
CA HIS A 312 2.89 -9.00 11.50
C HIS A 312 2.52 -7.96 10.42
N LEU A 313 3.02 -6.74 10.54
CA LEU A 313 2.72 -5.61 9.65
C LEU A 313 1.22 -5.41 9.37
N ALA A 314 0.39 -5.64 10.38
CA ALA A 314 -1.07 -5.55 10.30
C ALA A 314 -1.63 -4.67 11.42
N SER A 315 -2.91 -4.34 11.35
CA SER A 315 -3.58 -3.51 12.35
C SER A 315 -5.00 -4.00 12.65
N THR A 316 -5.50 -3.69 13.85
CA THR A 316 -6.91 -3.89 14.20
C THR A 316 -7.51 -2.61 14.75
N TYR A 317 -8.81 -2.42 14.55
CA TYR A 317 -9.51 -1.18 14.84
C TYR A 317 -10.59 -1.42 15.90
N LEU A 318 -10.40 -0.85 17.09
CA LEU A 318 -11.28 -0.96 18.23
C LEU A 318 -12.03 0.36 18.38
N SER A 319 -13.32 0.38 18.11
CA SER A 319 -14.14 1.60 18.12
C SER A 319 -15.11 1.63 19.29
N VAL A 320 -15.18 2.77 19.96
CA VAL A 320 -16.13 3.09 21.04
C VAL A 320 -16.93 4.31 20.66
N ASN A 321 -18.24 4.17 20.51
CA ASN A 321 -19.13 5.33 20.37
C ASN A 321 -19.26 6.02 21.74
N THR A 322 -18.90 7.30 21.80
CA THR A 322 -18.79 8.05 23.06
C THR A 322 -19.91 9.06 23.27
N ARG A 323 -20.82 9.23 22.30
CA ARG A 323 -21.89 10.26 22.35
C ARG A 323 -22.79 10.18 23.58
N SER A 324 -22.97 9.00 24.16
CA SER A 324 -23.78 8.79 25.37
C SER A 324 -22.96 8.64 26.65
N LEU A 325 -21.62 8.74 26.56
CA LEU A 325 -20.72 8.58 27.69
C LEU A 325 -20.36 9.94 28.29
N SER A 326 -20.01 9.94 29.57
CA SER A 326 -19.52 11.11 30.32
C SER A 326 -18.36 10.72 31.23
N GLY A 327 -17.57 11.68 31.69
CA GLY A 327 -16.41 11.43 32.51
C GLY A 327 -15.25 10.83 31.73
N GLY A 328 -14.52 9.89 32.29
CA GLY A 328 -13.34 9.27 31.68
C GLY A 328 -13.64 7.96 30.99
N LEU A 329 -12.90 7.68 29.91
CA LEU A 329 -12.86 6.38 29.25
C LEU A 329 -11.48 5.78 29.46
N ARG A 330 -11.36 4.74 30.28
CA ARG A 330 -10.13 4.01 30.48
C ARG A 330 -10.07 2.84 29.50
N VAL A 331 -8.94 2.74 28.80
CA VAL A 331 -8.66 1.65 27.86
C VAL A 331 -7.37 0.97 28.29
N SER A 332 -7.38 -0.35 28.35
CA SER A 332 -6.18 -1.16 28.62
C SER A 332 -6.02 -2.20 27.55
N LEU A 333 -4.80 -2.43 27.09
CA LEU A 333 -4.41 -3.45 26.14
C LEU A 333 -3.52 -4.50 26.77
N SER A 334 -3.63 -5.74 26.31
CA SER A 334 -2.70 -6.82 26.61
C SER A 334 -2.14 -7.30 25.28
N LEU A 335 -0.87 -6.98 25.02
CA LEU A 335 -0.18 -7.30 23.79
C LEU A 335 0.70 -8.54 23.98
N GLU A 336 0.76 -9.41 23.02
CA GLU A 336 1.53 -10.64 23.09
C GLU A 336 3.03 -10.35 23.24
N SER A 337 3.69 -11.06 24.14
CA SER A 337 5.13 -10.87 24.39
C SER A 337 5.96 -11.44 23.25
N GLY A 338 7.01 -10.71 22.84
CA GLY A 338 7.92 -11.11 21.77
C GLY A 338 7.56 -10.54 20.40
N SER A 339 6.47 -9.81 20.30
CA SER A 339 6.11 -9.00 19.12
C SER A 339 6.29 -7.50 19.41
N THR A 340 6.47 -6.72 18.37
CA THR A 340 6.60 -5.26 18.44
C THR A 340 5.31 -4.60 17.99
N TYR A 341 4.91 -3.56 18.72
CA TYR A 341 3.66 -2.85 18.47
C TYR A 341 3.83 -1.35 18.62
N GLU A 342 3.08 -0.64 17.85
CA GLU A 342 2.71 0.75 18.10
C GLU A 342 1.19 0.82 18.36
N VAL A 343 0.76 1.79 19.14
CA VAL A 343 -0.67 2.01 19.37
C VAL A 343 -1.00 3.46 19.03
N VAL A 344 -1.97 3.63 18.17
CA VAL A 344 -2.51 4.95 17.82
C VAL A 344 -3.94 5.04 18.33
N MET A 345 -4.31 6.21 18.80
CA MET A 345 -5.67 6.51 19.20
C MET A 345 -6.20 7.70 18.39
N MET A 346 -7.39 7.56 17.84
CA MET A 346 -8.09 8.64 17.15
C MET A 346 -9.29 9.07 18.00
N LEU A 347 -9.34 10.35 18.30
CA LEU A 347 -10.43 10.99 19.00
C LEU A 347 -11.26 11.77 17.96
N MET A 348 -12.39 11.20 17.56
CA MET A 348 -13.20 11.72 16.45
C MET A 348 -14.23 12.71 16.94
N LYS A 349 -14.26 13.91 16.37
CA LYS A 349 -15.28 14.92 16.64
C LYS A 349 -15.80 15.54 15.34
N ASN A 350 -17.10 15.39 15.09
CA ASN A 350 -17.74 15.90 13.87
C ASN A 350 -17.03 15.45 12.58
N GLY A 351 -16.49 14.23 12.57
CA GLY A 351 -15.73 13.67 11.44
C GLY A 351 -14.26 14.11 11.37
N VAL A 352 -13.80 14.98 12.26
CA VAL A 352 -12.40 15.43 12.32
C VAL A 352 -11.64 14.55 13.31
N PRO A 353 -10.55 13.89 12.91
CA PRO A 353 -9.69 13.13 13.80
C PRO A 353 -8.71 14.04 14.55
N GLU A 354 -8.50 13.72 15.81
CA GLU A 354 -7.37 14.12 16.62
C GLU A 354 -6.57 12.86 16.90
N VAL A 355 -5.33 12.80 16.44
CA VAL A 355 -4.51 11.58 16.52
C VAL A 355 -3.54 11.67 17.68
N VAL A 356 -3.63 10.71 18.59
CA VAL A 356 -2.81 10.66 19.81
C VAL A 356 -1.95 9.40 19.77
N SER A 357 -0.63 9.56 19.85
CA SER A 357 0.28 8.45 20.08
C SER A 357 0.15 8.00 21.53
N TRP A 358 0.07 6.69 21.74
CA TRP A 358 -0.12 6.10 23.06
C TRP A 358 1.08 5.26 23.48
N ALA A 359 1.76 5.69 24.50
CA ALA A 359 2.86 4.92 25.09
C ALA A 359 2.35 4.02 26.22
N GLY A 360 2.74 2.72 26.19
CA GLY A 360 2.35 1.73 27.19
C GLY A 360 1.09 0.94 26.83
N THR A 361 0.45 0.35 27.84
CA THR A 361 -0.69 -0.57 27.66
C THR A 361 -1.99 -0.10 28.30
N GLU A 362 -2.01 1.09 28.89
CA GLU A 362 -3.19 1.64 29.53
C GLU A 362 -3.21 3.17 29.40
N THR A 363 -4.39 3.71 29.10
CA THR A 363 -4.63 5.16 29.06
C THR A 363 -6.03 5.52 29.54
N THR A 364 -6.25 6.78 29.89
CA THR A 364 -7.57 7.30 30.24
C THR A 364 -7.84 8.60 29.49
N ILE A 365 -8.84 8.58 28.62
CA ILE A 365 -9.34 9.78 27.93
C ILE A 365 -10.23 10.53 28.91
N ALA A 366 -9.81 11.71 29.34
CA ALA A 366 -10.62 12.58 30.16
C ALA A 366 -11.74 13.23 29.33
N ASN A 367 -12.87 13.56 29.97
CA ASN A 367 -13.98 14.29 29.32
C ASN A 367 -14.41 13.66 27.97
N VAL A 368 -14.59 12.35 27.94
CA VAL A 368 -14.89 11.59 26.71
C VAL A 368 -16.11 12.11 25.93
N SER A 369 -17.03 12.84 26.61
CA SER A 369 -18.20 13.49 25.96
C SER A 369 -17.83 14.60 24.97
N ARG A 370 -16.56 15.00 24.88
CA ARG A 370 -16.08 15.96 23.86
C ARG A 370 -16.03 15.31 22.47
N TYR A 371 -15.96 13.99 22.40
CA TYR A 371 -15.76 13.21 21.19
C TYR A 371 -17.04 12.42 20.85
N ASP A 372 -17.21 12.13 19.57
CA ASP A 372 -18.30 11.29 19.05
C ASP A 372 -17.91 9.81 19.08
N GLU A 373 -16.61 9.55 18.88
CA GLU A 373 -16.04 8.22 18.78
C GLU A 373 -14.55 8.23 19.24
N VAL A 374 -14.15 7.16 19.87
CA VAL A 374 -12.73 6.87 20.16
C VAL A 374 -12.36 5.59 19.44
N VAL A 375 -11.33 5.65 18.59
CA VAL A 375 -10.80 4.50 17.87
C VAL A 375 -9.39 4.22 18.38
N VAL A 376 -9.17 3.00 18.88
CA VAL A 376 -7.85 2.53 19.31
C VAL A 376 -7.34 1.54 18.27
N ILE A 377 -6.13 1.77 17.76
CA ILE A 377 -5.55 1.02 16.67
C ILE A 377 -4.22 0.41 17.13
N PRO A 378 -4.21 -0.82 17.64
CA PRO A 378 -2.99 -1.60 17.77
C PRO A 378 -2.44 -1.94 16.40
N VAL A 379 -1.18 -1.65 16.16
CA VAL A 379 -0.44 -1.87 14.91
C VAL A 379 0.76 -2.76 15.19
N SER A 380 0.80 -3.95 14.60
CA SER A 380 1.96 -4.81 14.65
C SER A 380 3.05 -4.27 13.74
N THR A 381 4.20 -4.00 14.30
CA THR A 381 5.41 -3.56 13.58
C THR A 381 6.46 -4.67 13.52
N SER A 382 6.10 -5.87 13.96
CA SER A 382 6.92 -7.07 13.78
C SER A 382 7.06 -7.39 12.29
N THR A 383 8.22 -7.88 11.89
CA THR A 383 8.52 -8.25 10.49
C THR A 383 8.31 -9.74 10.22
N SER A 384 7.77 -10.48 11.17
CA SER A 384 7.44 -11.90 11.04
C SER A 384 6.50 -12.35 12.16
N GLY A 385 5.83 -13.48 11.97
CA GLY A 385 4.90 -14.09 12.92
C GLY A 385 3.45 -13.74 12.61
N ASP A 386 2.54 -14.67 12.94
CA ASP A 386 1.14 -14.56 12.59
C ASP A 386 0.25 -14.72 13.82
N ARG A 387 -0.94 -14.12 13.77
CA ARG A 387 -2.03 -14.31 14.72
C ARG A 387 -1.68 -13.94 16.17
N PHE A 388 -0.95 -12.84 16.35
CA PHE A 388 -0.65 -12.29 17.66
C PHE A 388 -1.95 -11.92 18.41
N ASP A 389 -2.06 -12.35 19.66
CA ASP A 389 -3.22 -12.04 20.49
C ASP A 389 -3.17 -10.61 21.04
N ILE A 390 -4.21 -9.85 20.79
CA ILE A 390 -4.46 -8.50 21.31
C ILE A 390 -5.66 -8.58 22.25
N GLY A 391 -5.42 -8.57 23.57
CA GLY A 391 -6.48 -8.40 24.54
C GLY A 391 -6.80 -6.94 24.80
N TYR A 392 -8.05 -6.61 25.05
CA TYR A 392 -8.46 -5.26 25.44
C TYR A 392 -9.49 -5.24 26.54
N SER A 393 -9.49 -4.18 27.34
CA SER A 393 -10.58 -3.86 28.25
C SER A 393 -10.87 -2.35 28.23
N VAL A 394 -12.15 -2.02 28.29
CA VAL A 394 -12.64 -0.64 28.26
C VAL A 394 -13.61 -0.41 29.43
N THR A 395 -13.44 0.68 30.17
CA THR A 395 -14.31 1.05 31.27
C THR A 395 -14.59 2.55 31.22
N ASN A 396 -15.89 2.91 31.29
CA ASN A 396 -16.27 4.31 31.46
C ASN A 396 -16.47 4.60 32.96
N ALA A 397 -15.70 5.53 33.47
CA ALA A 397 -15.75 5.97 34.88
C ALA A 397 -16.31 7.39 34.98
N THR A 398 -17.25 7.58 35.91
CA THR A 398 -17.87 8.91 36.13
C THR A 398 -16.95 9.87 36.89
N SER A 399 -15.89 9.38 37.53
CA SER A 399 -14.84 10.19 38.18
C SER A 399 -13.46 9.73 37.70
N VAL A 400 -12.62 10.66 37.29
CA VAL A 400 -11.29 10.39 36.74
C VAL A 400 -10.23 10.77 37.77
N ALA A 401 -9.36 9.84 38.14
CA ALA A 401 -8.02 10.19 38.56
C ALA A 401 -7.21 10.41 37.26
N THR A 402 -6.89 11.64 36.95
CA THR A 402 -6.24 12.02 35.70
C THR A 402 -4.77 11.60 35.71
N THR A 403 -4.38 10.73 34.81
CA THR A 403 -3.00 10.44 34.44
C THR A 403 -2.84 10.37 32.90
N SER A 404 -3.58 11.16 32.14
CA SER A 404 -3.39 11.23 30.68
C SER A 404 -2.47 12.40 30.34
N ASP A 405 -1.59 12.20 29.37
CA ASP A 405 -0.89 13.31 28.74
C ASP A 405 -1.95 14.23 28.08
N LEU A 406 -1.84 15.53 28.27
CA LEU A 406 -2.71 16.50 27.63
C LEU A 406 -2.29 16.58 26.15
N VAL A 407 -3.26 16.60 25.24
CA VAL A 407 -2.97 16.84 23.83
C VAL A 407 -2.44 18.27 23.69
N GLY A 408 -1.26 18.39 23.07
CA GLY A 408 -0.59 19.67 22.95
C GLY A 408 0.31 20.05 24.12
N ASP A 409 0.38 19.25 25.20
CA ASP A 409 1.38 19.38 26.27
C ASP A 409 2.69 18.73 25.80
N PHE A 410 3.45 19.43 24.96
CA PHE A 410 4.64 18.91 24.30
C PHE A 410 5.85 18.85 25.23
N ASP A 411 5.92 19.74 26.23
CA ASP A 411 6.99 19.76 27.23
C ASP A 411 6.67 18.89 28.46
N ARG A 412 5.44 18.36 28.55
CA ARG A 412 4.93 17.48 29.62
C ARG A 412 4.95 18.08 30.99
N ASP A 413 4.74 19.39 31.09
CA ASP A 413 4.66 20.10 32.37
C ASP A 413 3.30 19.96 33.05
N GLY A 414 2.30 19.40 32.36
CA GLY A 414 0.94 19.19 32.83
C GLY A 414 0.00 20.34 32.50
N SER A 415 0.38 21.21 31.58
CA SER A 415 -0.47 22.28 31.05
C SER A 415 -0.24 22.46 29.55
N VAL A 416 -1.27 22.83 28.82
CA VAL A 416 -1.12 23.24 27.40
C VAL A 416 -1.04 24.76 27.39
N ALA A 417 0.19 25.28 27.31
CA ALA A 417 0.49 26.66 27.56
C ALA A 417 1.32 27.31 26.44
N PHE A 418 1.85 28.50 26.71
CA PHE A 418 2.63 29.24 25.73
C PHE A 418 3.97 28.57 25.37
N SER A 419 4.56 27.79 26.29
CA SER A 419 5.75 26.96 26.05
C SER A 419 5.50 25.93 24.95
N ASP A 420 4.35 25.24 24.97
CA ASP A 420 3.94 24.27 23.99
C ASP A 420 3.66 24.91 22.63
N PHE A 421 3.03 26.10 22.64
CA PHE A 421 2.85 26.86 21.42
C PHE A 421 4.18 27.22 20.75
N LEU A 422 5.20 27.60 21.53
CA LEU A 422 6.52 27.89 20.98
C LEU A 422 7.15 26.63 20.36
N SER A 423 7.06 25.48 21.05
CA SER A 423 7.53 24.19 20.53
C SER A 423 6.83 23.82 19.22
N PHE A 424 5.50 23.96 19.17
CA PHE A 424 4.71 23.72 17.95
C PHE A 424 5.14 24.66 16.80
N ALA A 425 5.28 25.95 17.09
CA ALA A 425 5.61 26.97 16.10
C ALA A 425 6.99 26.75 15.42
N GLU A 426 7.95 26.11 16.11
CA GLU A 426 9.27 25.80 15.55
C GLU A 426 9.18 24.79 14.39
N SER A 427 8.17 23.92 14.40
CA SER A 427 7.97 22.90 13.36
C SER A 427 6.81 23.21 12.41
N PHE A 428 6.09 24.30 12.63
CA PHE A 428 4.95 24.68 11.78
C PHE A 428 5.35 24.87 10.31
N GLY A 429 4.58 24.29 9.38
CA GLY A 429 4.83 24.31 7.95
C GLY A 429 5.85 23.25 7.49
N LYS A 430 6.22 22.27 8.35
CA LYS A 430 7.11 21.18 8.02
C LYS A 430 6.33 19.98 7.52
N LEU A 431 6.79 19.40 6.40
CA LEU A 431 6.30 18.12 5.87
C LEU A 431 7.05 16.96 6.53
N ALA A 432 6.48 15.77 6.47
CA ALA A 432 7.06 14.54 7.03
C ALA A 432 8.48 14.23 6.51
N THR A 433 8.83 14.75 5.32
CA THR A 433 10.15 14.64 4.69
C THR A 433 11.16 15.68 5.15
N ASP A 434 10.72 16.72 5.86
CA ASP A 434 11.56 17.87 6.17
C ASP A 434 12.43 17.64 7.42
N ALA A 435 13.68 18.08 7.37
CA ALA A 435 14.49 18.21 8.57
C ALA A 435 13.82 19.18 9.56
N GLY A 436 13.58 18.71 10.79
CA GLY A 436 12.88 19.46 11.82
C GLY A 436 11.37 19.20 11.88
N HIS A 437 10.84 18.26 11.09
CA HIS A 437 9.52 17.70 11.36
C HIS A 437 9.53 16.99 12.72
N VAL A 438 8.61 17.37 13.58
CA VAL A 438 8.45 16.78 14.92
C VAL A 438 7.12 16.03 14.94
N ARG A 439 7.16 14.71 14.84
CA ARG A 439 5.98 13.84 14.70
C ARG A 439 4.87 14.12 15.73
N GLN A 440 5.23 14.45 16.97
CA GLN A 440 4.24 14.75 18.01
C GLN A 440 3.46 16.04 17.79
N HIS A 441 3.90 16.91 16.85
CA HIS A 441 3.22 18.15 16.49
C HIS A 441 2.27 17.97 15.31
N ASP A 442 2.38 16.87 14.54
CA ASP A 442 1.43 16.43 13.52
C ASP A 442 0.24 15.74 14.23
N LEU A 443 -0.66 16.54 14.74
CA LEU A 443 -1.74 16.10 15.64
C LEU A 443 -2.89 15.39 14.94
N ASN A 444 -3.00 15.56 13.62
CA ASN A 444 -3.99 14.87 12.81
C ASN A 444 -3.38 13.70 11.99
N ALA A 445 -2.05 13.58 11.97
CA ALA A 445 -1.29 12.56 11.24
C ALA A 445 -1.50 12.61 9.71
N ASP A 446 -1.70 13.80 9.13
CA ASP A 446 -1.87 13.97 7.69
C ASP A 446 -0.53 14.12 6.94
N GLY A 447 0.57 14.26 7.66
CA GLY A 447 1.91 14.33 7.09
C GLY A 447 2.50 15.72 7.00
N ASP A 448 1.74 16.76 7.36
CA ASP A 448 2.29 18.09 7.56
C ASP A 448 2.05 18.59 9.00
N ILE A 449 2.75 19.62 9.43
CA ILE A 449 2.50 20.32 10.68
C ILE A 449 1.88 21.65 10.28
N GLY A 450 0.58 21.64 10.03
CA GLY A 450 -0.14 22.69 9.35
C GLY A 450 -1.21 23.40 10.19
N PHE A 451 -2.13 24.02 9.48
CA PHE A 451 -3.24 24.73 10.11
C PHE A 451 -4.24 23.78 10.80
N GLY A 452 -4.34 22.53 10.29
CA GLY A 452 -5.16 21.47 10.91
C GLY A 452 -4.69 21.17 12.34
N ASP A 453 -3.40 20.96 12.51
CA ASP A 453 -2.76 20.70 13.81
C ASP A 453 -2.85 21.91 14.74
N PHE A 454 -2.67 23.11 14.18
CA PHE A 454 -2.86 24.34 14.96
C PHE A 454 -4.28 24.45 15.53
N LEU A 455 -5.31 24.09 14.78
CA LEU A 455 -6.70 24.11 15.27
C LEU A 455 -6.91 23.09 16.39
N ILE A 456 -6.32 21.90 16.29
CA ILE A 456 -6.36 20.88 17.35
C ILE A 456 -5.63 21.42 18.60
N PHE A 457 -4.40 21.90 18.45
CA PHE A 457 -3.63 22.50 19.54
C PHE A 457 -4.40 23.64 20.22
N ALA A 458 -4.93 24.58 19.43
CA ALA A 458 -5.69 25.72 19.95
C ALA A 458 -6.96 25.29 20.71
N GLY A 459 -7.56 24.17 20.32
CA GLY A 459 -8.70 23.59 21.01
C GLY A 459 -8.39 23.11 22.44
N HIS A 460 -7.13 22.83 22.73
CA HIS A 460 -6.63 22.37 24.03
C HIS A 460 -5.87 23.45 24.81
N PHE A 461 -5.59 24.59 24.18
CA PHE A 461 -4.83 25.67 24.82
C PHE A 461 -5.49 26.18 26.10
N GLY A 462 -4.71 26.22 27.19
CA GLY A 462 -5.18 26.58 28.52
C GLY A 462 -5.70 25.39 29.34
N GLU A 463 -5.67 24.18 28.83
CA GLU A 463 -5.93 22.98 29.62
C GLU A 463 -4.77 22.73 30.60
N SER A 464 -5.09 22.27 31.79
CA SER A 464 -4.10 21.91 32.82
C SER A 464 -4.62 20.74 33.66
N ARG A 465 -3.69 19.99 34.20
CA ARG A 465 -3.96 18.87 35.14
C ARG A 465 -4.34 19.36 36.52
#